data_8f02d065341823406a25fa707e18614d
#
_entry.id   8f02d065341823406a25fa707e18614d
#
_cell.length_a   1.000
_cell.length_b   1.000
_cell.length_c   1.000
_cell.angle_alpha   90.00
_cell.angle_beta   90.00
_cell.angle_gamma   90.00
#
_symmetry.space_group_name_H-M   'P 1'
#
loop_
_entity.id
_entity.type
_entity.pdbx_description
1 polymer ?
#
loop_
_entity_poly.entity_id
_entity_poly.type
_entity_poly.pdbx_seq_one_letter_code
_entity_poly.pdbx_strand_id
1 'polypeptide(L)'
;MSTTPELDGTTTTILVVDDEPTNLQVLRNVLQADYRLLFAREGIRALELAKSALPQLILLDVMMPGMTGHEVCAQLKADPATAHIPVIFVTALADEQDEARGFELGAVDYITKPISAPVVKARVRTHLSLVRADELRESRLAIIQRLGTAAEFKDNETGLHVVRMAHYARVLARAAGWSEAAADELCDAAPMHDVGKIGIPDHILRKPGPLTDDEWVEMRRHPIYGADIIGEHRSSLLRLARVIALGHHEKWDGTGYPYGLAGEAIPLAARIVAIADVFDALTTVRPYKKAWTVEDAVALLQRDAGKHFDPTLVPLFVAQLPEILVIRDRYRDAHPESMGVSAAPAGAAPASPAAAPSDVAAAAAAHAA
;
A
#
# COMPACT_ATOMS: atom_id res chain seq x y z
N MET A 1 36.66 -25.40 -0.30
CA MET A 1 35.78 -25.18 0.85
C MET A 1 35.36 -23.72 0.80
N SER A 2 34.21 -23.47 0.19
CA SER A 2 33.65 -22.12 0.03
C SER A 2 32.65 -21.92 1.15
N THR A 3 32.98 -21.09 2.12
CA THR A 3 32.06 -20.66 3.17
C THR A 3 31.13 -19.59 2.57
N THR A 4 29.91 -19.98 2.24
CA THR A 4 28.81 -19.04 2.00
C THR A 4 28.64 -18.22 3.28
N PRO A 5 28.58 -16.87 3.24
CA PRO A 5 28.21 -16.11 4.42
C PRO A 5 26.77 -16.46 4.80
N GLU A 6 26.59 -17.03 5.99
CA GLU A 6 25.30 -17.11 6.64
C GLU A 6 24.76 -15.67 6.75
N LEU A 7 23.70 -15.38 6.03
CA LEU A 7 22.86 -14.23 6.28
C LEU A 7 22.39 -14.37 7.73
N ASP A 8 22.81 -13.43 8.56
CA ASP A 8 22.56 -13.34 9.99
C ASP A 8 21.05 -13.48 10.23
N GLY A 9 20.62 -14.70 10.53
CA GLY A 9 19.23 -15.00 10.82
C GLY A 9 18.88 -14.29 12.13
N THR A 10 18.18 -13.17 12.03
CA THR A 10 17.73 -12.39 13.19
C THR A 10 16.98 -13.34 14.13
N THR A 11 17.66 -13.72 15.20
CA THR A 11 17.12 -14.67 16.20
C THR A 11 15.87 -14.04 16.80
N THR A 12 14.71 -14.64 16.56
CA THR A 12 13.40 -14.16 17.06
C THR A 12 13.46 -13.98 18.56
N THR A 13 13.15 -12.78 19.05
CA THR A 13 13.21 -12.41 20.46
C THR A 13 11.80 -12.45 21.07
N ILE A 14 11.67 -13.12 22.21
CA ILE A 14 10.42 -13.20 22.99
C ILE A 14 10.67 -12.56 24.35
N LEU A 15 9.79 -11.68 24.78
CA LEU A 15 9.78 -11.14 26.14
C LEU A 15 8.86 -12.03 26.99
N VAL A 16 9.39 -12.52 28.09
CA VAL A 16 8.67 -13.35 29.07
C VAL A 16 8.53 -12.56 30.37
N VAL A 17 7.31 -12.35 30.81
CA VAL A 17 6.97 -11.51 31.97
C VAL A 17 6.18 -12.36 32.99
N ASP A 18 6.74 -12.58 34.16
CA ASP A 18 6.12 -13.31 35.24
C ASP A 18 6.88 -12.95 36.55
N ASP A 19 6.20 -12.65 37.64
CA ASP A 19 6.83 -12.29 38.92
C ASP A 19 7.48 -13.48 39.63
N GLU A 20 7.01 -14.71 39.31
CA GLU A 20 7.53 -15.94 39.86
C GLU A 20 8.75 -16.49 39.11
N PRO A 21 9.95 -16.58 39.74
CA PRO A 21 11.16 -17.11 39.09
C PRO A 21 10.99 -18.55 38.55
N THR A 22 10.14 -19.34 39.20
CA THR A 22 9.88 -20.71 38.76
C THR A 22 9.21 -20.78 37.41
N ASN A 23 8.22 -19.92 37.15
CA ASN A 23 7.53 -19.85 35.87
C ASN A 23 8.48 -19.35 34.76
N LEU A 24 9.31 -18.32 35.04
CA LEU A 24 10.34 -17.86 34.13
C LEU A 24 11.32 -18.99 33.77
N GLN A 25 11.73 -19.80 34.73
CA GLN A 25 12.65 -20.92 34.49
C GLN A 25 12.00 -22.01 33.62
N VAL A 26 10.71 -22.32 33.84
CA VAL A 26 9.96 -23.28 33.02
C VAL A 26 9.90 -22.77 31.58
N LEU A 27 9.47 -21.51 31.35
CA LEU A 27 9.36 -20.93 30.05
C LEU A 27 10.75 -20.80 29.34
N ARG A 28 11.79 -20.50 30.11
CA ARG A 28 13.16 -20.54 29.61
C ARG A 28 13.53 -21.92 29.05
N ASN A 29 13.31 -22.97 29.84
CA ASN A 29 13.66 -24.34 29.44
C ASN A 29 12.88 -24.80 28.21
N VAL A 30 11.64 -24.30 28.05
CA VAL A 30 10.78 -24.64 26.91
C VAL A 30 11.21 -23.92 25.62
N LEU A 31 11.66 -22.66 25.70
CA LEU A 31 11.80 -21.78 24.53
C LEU A 31 13.23 -21.42 24.17
N GLN A 32 14.23 -21.54 25.10
CA GLN A 32 15.59 -21.04 24.87
C GLN A 32 16.36 -21.74 23.74
N ALA A 33 15.93 -22.94 23.32
CA ALA A 33 16.57 -23.66 22.23
C ALA A 33 16.21 -23.07 20.86
N ASP A 34 15.03 -22.40 20.77
CA ASP A 34 14.46 -21.96 19.50
C ASP A 34 14.44 -20.42 19.38
N TYR A 35 14.53 -19.68 20.52
CA TYR A 35 14.31 -18.24 20.59
C TYR A 35 15.29 -17.54 21.53
N ARG A 36 15.58 -16.25 21.23
CA ARG A 36 16.23 -15.34 22.18
C ARG A 36 15.19 -14.88 23.21
N LEU A 37 15.49 -14.98 24.49
CA LEU A 37 14.55 -14.66 25.55
C LEU A 37 15.01 -13.43 26.34
N LEU A 38 14.09 -12.51 26.56
CA LEU A 38 14.19 -11.42 27.53
C LEU A 38 13.23 -11.71 28.68
N PHE A 39 13.60 -11.30 29.89
CA PHE A 39 12.82 -11.57 31.08
C PHE A 39 12.55 -10.30 31.86
N ALA A 40 11.29 -10.12 32.30
CA ALA A 40 10.88 -9.12 33.28
C ALA A 40 10.10 -9.79 34.40
N ARG A 41 10.21 -9.24 35.60
CA ARG A 41 9.47 -9.72 36.79
C ARG A 41 8.44 -8.72 37.26
N GLU A 42 8.36 -7.57 36.62
CA GLU A 42 7.48 -6.45 36.97
C GLU A 42 6.94 -5.78 35.71
N GLY A 43 5.72 -5.25 35.77
CA GLY A 43 5.06 -4.62 34.62
C GLY A 43 5.83 -3.44 34.06
N ILE A 44 6.40 -2.57 34.92
CA ILE A 44 7.18 -1.41 34.48
C ILE A 44 8.40 -1.86 33.66
N ARG A 45 9.11 -2.87 34.15
CA ARG A 45 10.29 -3.42 33.45
C ARG A 45 9.91 -4.08 32.13
N ALA A 46 8.73 -4.70 32.06
CA ALA A 46 8.21 -5.28 30.82
C ALA A 46 7.97 -4.20 29.75
N LEU A 47 7.38 -3.06 30.11
CA LEU A 47 7.15 -1.94 29.20
C LEU A 47 8.47 -1.33 28.69
N GLU A 48 9.46 -1.16 29.56
CA GLU A 48 10.80 -0.67 29.17
C GLU A 48 11.48 -1.59 28.16
N LEU A 49 11.45 -2.90 28.43
CA LEU A 49 12.05 -3.91 27.54
C LEU A 49 11.28 -4.01 26.23
N ALA A 50 9.97 -3.94 26.24
CA ALA A 50 9.16 -3.95 25.03
C ALA A 50 9.50 -2.77 24.12
N LYS A 51 9.66 -1.56 24.66
CA LYS A 51 10.04 -0.35 23.91
C LYS A 51 11.48 -0.37 23.40
N SER A 52 12.40 -0.85 24.22
CA SER A 52 13.82 -0.80 23.86
C SER A 52 14.29 -1.93 22.97
N ALA A 53 13.68 -3.13 23.08
CA ALA A 53 14.11 -4.32 22.37
C ALA A 53 13.14 -4.76 21.25
N LEU A 54 11.91 -4.22 21.20
CA LEU A 54 10.86 -4.53 20.22
C LEU A 54 10.76 -6.04 19.94
N PRO A 55 10.40 -6.87 20.97
CA PRO A 55 10.33 -8.31 20.80
C PRO A 55 9.19 -8.68 19.83
N GLN A 56 9.34 -9.80 19.13
CA GLN A 56 8.35 -10.28 18.17
C GLN A 56 7.12 -10.93 18.84
N LEU A 57 7.18 -11.23 20.16
CA LEU A 57 6.07 -11.76 20.95
C LEU A 57 6.33 -11.52 22.43
N ILE A 58 5.25 -11.32 23.19
CA ILE A 58 5.29 -11.18 24.65
C ILE A 58 4.44 -12.28 25.28
N LEU A 59 5.03 -13.06 26.20
CA LEU A 59 4.33 -13.93 27.15
C LEU A 59 4.19 -13.15 28.45
N LEU A 60 2.97 -12.91 28.91
CA LEU A 60 2.68 -11.99 29.99
C LEU A 60 1.79 -12.64 31.07
N ASP A 61 2.28 -12.74 32.26
CA ASP A 61 1.43 -13.14 33.40
C ASP A 61 0.40 -12.06 33.71
N VAL A 62 -0.83 -12.49 34.00
CA VAL A 62 -1.93 -11.60 34.35
C VAL A 62 -1.78 -11.09 35.79
N MET A 63 -1.41 -12.01 36.72
CA MET A 63 -1.40 -11.72 38.16
C MET A 63 0.00 -11.34 38.63
N MET A 64 0.33 -10.08 38.57
CA MET A 64 1.62 -9.57 39.05
C MET A 64 1.39 -8.47 40.11
N PRO A 65 2.31 -8.33 41.09
CA PRO A 65 2.23 -7.27 42.09
C PRO A 65 2.49 -5.89 41.45
N GLY A 66 1.79 -4.89 41.95
CA GLY A 66 1.93 -3.49 41.49
C GLY A 66 1.18 -3.18 40.22
N MET A 67 1.64 -3.67 39.07
CA MET A 67 0.99 -3.51 37.78
C MET A 67 0.59 -4.87 37.20
N THR A 68 -0.69 -5.06 36.97
CA THR A 68 -1.25 -6.29 36.42
C THR A 68 -0.87 -6.48 34.95
N GLY A 69 -0.90 -7.73 34.45
CA GLY A 69 -0.68 -7.98 33.03
C GLY A 69 -1.70 -7.31 32.11
N HIS A 70 -2.94 -7.16 32.56
CA HIS A 70 -3.96 -6.42 31.82
C HIS A 70 -3.58 -4.93 31.64
N GLU A 71 -3.06 -4.28 32.68
CA GLU A 71 -2.60 -2.90 32.61
C GLU A 71 -1.36 -2.75 31.71
N VAL A 72 -0.44 -3.72 31.75
CA VAL A 72 0.72 -3.77 30.85
C VAL A 72 0.24 -3.91 29.41
N CYS A 73 -0.66 -4.85 29.12
CA CYS A 73 -1.21 -5.07 27.79
C CYS A 73 -1.88 -3.80 27.24
N ALA A 74 -2.73 -3.17 28.04
CA ALA A 74 -3.41 -1.92 27.66
C ALA A 74 -2.42 -0.82 27.27
N GLN A 75 -1.33 -0.65 28.04
CA GLN A 75 -0.30 0.35 27.74
C GLN A 75 0.52 -0.02 26.48
N LEU A 76 0.85 -1.30 26.27
CA LEU A 76 1.52 -1.76 25.06
C LEU A 76 0.66 -1.49 23.80
N LYS A 77 -0.65 -1.73 23.89
CA LYS A 77 -1.58 -1.53 22.78
C LYS A 77 -1.93 -0.08 22.52
N ALA A 78 -1.80 0.79 23.48
CA ALA A 78 -1.98 2.24 23.35
C ALA A 78 -0.76 2.94 22.72
N ASP A 79 0.43 2.34 22.76
CA ASP A 79 1.66 2.94 22.21
C ASP A 79 1.89 2.43 20.78
N PRO A 80 1.92 3.33 19.77
CA PRO A 80 2.14 2.94 18.36
C PRO A 80 3.42 2.13 18.13
N ALA A 81 4.46 2.33 18.95
CA ALA A 81 5.73 1.61 18.82
C ALA A 81 5.62 0.13 19.23
N THR A 82 4.67 -0.24 20.10
CA THR A 82 4.52 -1.59 20.63
C THR A 82 3.16 -2.23 20.36
N ALA A 83 2.20 -1.48 19.83
CA ALA A 83 0.82 -1.94 19.59
C ALA A 83 0.75 -3.19 18.70
N HIS A 84 1.65 -3.30 17.72
CA HIS A 84 1.72 -4.42 16.77
C HIS A 84 2.24 -5.71 17.39
N ILE A 85 2.93 -5.66 18.56
CA ILE A 85 3.54 -6.83 19.18
C ILE A 85 2.43 -7.74 19.75
N PRO A 86 2.32 -9.03 19.36
CA PRO A 86 1.35 -9.94 19.91
C PRO A 86 1.64 -10.23 21.38
N VAL A 87 0.60 -10.17 22.20
CA VAL A 87 0.65 -10.50 23.62
C VAL A 87 -0.16 -11.77 23.87
N ILE A 88 0.47 -12.80 24.46
CA ILE A 88 -0.17 -14.02 24.91
C ILE A 88 -0.17 -13.98 26.42
N PHE A 89 -1.34 -14.03 27.05
CA PHE A 89 -1.42 -14.13 28.49
C PHE A 89 -1.05 -15.53 28.99
N VAL A 90 -0.34 -15.58 30.13
CA VAL A 90 -0.04 -16.84 30.87
C VAL A 90 -0.72 -16.70 32.21
N THR A 91 -1.83 -17.42 32.45
CA THR A 91 -2.70 -17.16 33.60
C THR A 91 -3.11 -18.43 34.34
N ALA A 92 -3.30 -18.32 35.63
CA ALA A 92 -3.96 -19.34 36.44
C ALA A 92 -5.50 -19.24 36.39
N LEU A 93 -6.03 -18.12 35.90
CA LEU A 93 -7.46 -17.89 35.80
C LEU A 93 -8.00 -18.58 34.54
N ALA A 94 -9.00 -19.41 34.75
CA ALA A 94 -9.75 -20.13 33.72
C ALA A 94 -11.21 -19.61 33.65
N ASP A 95 -11.44 -18.34 34.04
CA ASP A 95 -12.76 -17.72 33.97
C ASP A 95 -12.97 -17.09 32.59
N GLU A 96 -14.10 -17.44 31.97
CA GLU A 96 -14.49 -16.89 30.63
C GLU A 96 -14.52 -15.35 30.59
N GLN A 97 -14.81 -14.70 31.73
CA GLN A 97 -14.87 -13.25 31.83
C GLN A 97 -13.46 -12.61 31.75
N ASP A 98 -12.46 -13.24 32.36
CA ASP A 98 -11.07 -12.75 32.31
C ASP A 98 -10.45 -12.96 30.93
N GLU A 99 -10.80 -14.06 30.25
CA GLU A 99 -10.38 -14.33 28.88
C GLU A 99 -10.98 -13.30 27.91
N ALA A 100 -12.29 -13.04 27.97
CA ALA A 100 -12.97 -12.06 27.15
C ALA A 100 -12.35 -10.65 27.32
N ARG A 101 -12.08 -10.26 28.58
CA ARG A 101 -11.42 -9.00 28.90
C ARG A 101 -10.01 -8.91 28.31
N GLY A 102 -9.26 -10.01 28.33
CA GLY A 102 -7.92 -10.06 27.72
C GLY A 102 -7.95 -9.78 26.22
N PHE A 103 -8.90 -10.35 25.49
CA PHE A 103 -9.08 -10.10 24.06
C PHE A 103 -9.55 -8.67 23.77
N GLU A 104 -10.44 -8.10 24.58
CA GLU A 104 -10.85 -6.70 24.48
C GLU A 104 -9.67 -5.73 24.65
N LEU A 105 -8.68 -6.07 25.46
CA LEU A 105 -7.45 -5.30 25.65
C LEU A 105 -6.43 -5.50 24.53
N GLY A 106 -6.72 -6.36 23.54
CA GLY A 106 -5.88 -6.58 22.36
C GLY A 106 -4.86 -7.72 22.51
N ALA A 107 -4.99 -8.59 23.51
CA ALA A 107 -4.22 -9.83 23.52
C ALA A 107 -4.69 -10.77 22.40
N VAL A 108 -3.77 -11.59 21.90
CA VAL A 108 -4.04 -12.47 20.75
C VAL A 108 -4.35 -13.90 21.17
N ASP A 109 -3.97 -14.29 22.40
CA ASP A 109 -4.17 -15.64 22.93
C ASP A 109 -3.90 -15.69 24.44
N TYR A 110 -4.15 -16.85 25.05
CA TYR A 110 -3.80 -17.13 26.45
C TYR A 110 -3.29 -18.56 26.63
N ILE A 111 -2.53 -18.79 27.68
CA ILE A 111 -2.01 -20.09 28.12
C ILE A 111 -2.34 -20.27 29.58
N THR A 112 -3.06 -21.33 29.91
CA THR A 112 -3.42 -21.64 31.28
C THR A 112 -2.25 -22.29 32.03
N LYS A 113 -2.05 -21.88 33.29
CA LYS A 113 -1.17 -22.59 34.24
C LYS A 113 -1.90 -23.85 34.80
N PRO A 114 -1.23 -25.02 34.97
CA PRO A 114 0.20 -25.23 34.88
C PRO A 114 0.70 -25.25 33.41
N ILE A 115 1.88 -24.67 33.20
CA ILE A 115 2.48 -24.46 31.86
C ILE A 115 2.80 -25.81 31.20
N SER A 116 2.17 -26.08 30.08
CA SER A 116 2.42 -27.23 29.22
C SER A 116 3.38 -26.88 28.09
N ALA A 117 4.57 -27.49 28.09
CA ALA A 117 5.60 -27.19 27.06
C ALA A 117 5.10 -27.38 25.60
N PRO A 118 4.37 -28.44 25.22
CA PRO A 118 3.81 -28.57 23.88
C PRO A 118 2.84 -27.43 23.50
N VAL A 119 1.98 -27.02 24.47
CA VAL A 119 1.00 -25.94 24.25
C VAL A 119 1.70 -24.62 24.04
N VAL A 120 2.66 -24.25 24.91
CA VAL A 120 3.45 -23.03 24.77
C VAL A 120 4.14 -22.98 23.41
N LYS A 121 4.87 -24.06 23.02
CA LYS A 121 5.56 -24.14 21.74
C LYS A 121 4.60 -24.00 20.55
N ALA A 122 3.45 -24.62 20.59
CA ALA A 122 2.45 -24.55 19.53
C ALA A 122 1.90 -23.12 19.36
N ARG A 123 1.45 -22.47 20.44
CA ARG A 123 0.88 -21.12 20.41
C ARG A 123 1.91 -20.07 20.00
N VAL A 124 3.10 -20.10 20.60
CA VAL A 124 4.21 -19.20 20.22
C VAL A 124 4.53 -19.33 18.73
N ARG A 125 4.67 -20.56 18.22
CA ARG A 125 4.92 -20.78 16.79
C ARG A 125 3.82 -20.25 15.90
N THR A 126 2.56 -20.48 16.26
CA THR A 126 1.40 -20.00 15.49
C THR A 126 1.41 -18.48 15.39
N HIS A 127 1.53 -17.77 16.52
CA HIS A 127 1.49 -16.31 16.51
C HIS A 127 2.71 -15.69 15.84
N LEU A 128 3.91 -16.24 16.02
CA LEU A 128 5.09 -15.79 15.27
C LEU A 128 4.99 -16.06 13.76
N SER A 129 4.29 -17.13 13.35
CA SER A 129 4.04 -17.36 11.92
C SER A 129 3.09 -16.34 11.31
N LEU A 130 2.10 -15.85 12.07
CA LEU A 130 1.19 -14.77 11.66
C LEU A 130 1.95 -13.45 11.52
N VAL A 131 2.78 -13.08 12.51
CA VAL A 131 3.63 -11.87 12.42
C VAL A 131 4.50 -11.90 11.16
N ARG A 132 5.19 -13.01 10.91
CA ARG A 132 6.02 -13.16 9.70
C ARG A 132 5.23 -13.07 8.39
N ALA A 133 4.01 -13.59 8.38
CA ALA A 133 3.14 -13.50 7.22
C ALA A 133 2.73 -12.04 6.93
N ASP A 134 2.43 -11.28 7.98
CA ASP A 134 2.08 -9.86 7.88
C ASP A 134 3.29 -9.02 7.43
N GLU A 135 4.47 -9.21 8.04
CA GLU A 135 5.73 -8.54 7.62
C GLU A 135 6.07 -8.83 6.14
N LEU A 136 5.89 -10.09 5.71
CA LEU A 136 6.13 -10.49 4.33
C LEU A 136 5.11 -9.82 3.37
N ARG A 137 3.85 -9.72 3.80
CA ARG A 137 2.81 -9.02 3.04
C ARG A 137 3.16 -7.54 2.88
N GLU A 138 3.47 -6.85 3.97
CA GLU A 138 3.86 -5.43 3.95
C GLU A 138 5.09 -5.19 3.06
N SER A 139 6.12 -6.05 3.19
CA SER A 139 7.31 -5.96 2.36
C SER A 139 7.00 -6.13 0.87
N ARG A 140 6.13 -7.09 0.51
CA ARG A 140 5.70 -7.29 -0.89
C ARG A 140 4.93 -6.08 -1.42
N LEU A 141 4.02 -5.51 -0.66
CA LEU A 141 3.28 -4.31 -1.03
C LEU A 141 4.21 -3.12 -1.23
N ALA A 142 5.17 -2.93 -0.31
CA ALA A 142 6.17 -1.88 -0.46
C ALA A 142 7.01 -2.03 -1.74
N ILE A 143 7.37 -3.27 -2.14
CA ILE A 143 8.08 -3.52 -3.39
C ILE A 143 7.21 -3.16 -4.60
N ILE A 144 5.95 -3.57 -4.61
CA ILE A 144 5.00 -3.26 -5.70
C ILE A 144 4.83 -1.75 -5.87
N GLN A 145 4.60 -1.03 -4.77
CA GLN A 145 4.48 0.42 -4.78
C GLN A 145 5.75 1.10 -5.29
N ARG A 146 6.94 0.62 -4.86
CA ARG A 146 8.22 1.16 -5.33
C ARG A 146 8.49 0.87 -6.80
N LEU A 147 8.04 -0.27 -7.33
CA LEU A 147 8.14 -0.58 -8.77
C LEU A 147 7.24 0.34 -9.59
N GLY A 148 5.99 0.58 -9.17
CA GLY A 148 5.12 1.57 -9.78
C GLY A 148 5.74 2.97 -9.78
N THR A 149 6.19 3.41 -8.60
CA THR A 149 6.90 4.69 -8.45
C THR A 149 8.14 4.79 -9.36
N ALA A 150 8.92 3.72 -9.51
CA ALA A 150 10.11 3.71 -10.36
C ALA A 150 9.75 3.88 -11.86
N ALA A 151 8.62 3.33 -12.30
CA ALA A 151 8.11 3.53 -13.66
C ALA A 151 7.76 5.00 -13.91
N GLU A 152 7.10 5.66 -12.95
CA GLU A 152 6.76 7.08 -13.02
C GLU A 152 8.00 8.00 -13.03
N PHE A 153 9.03 7.66 -12.26
CA PHE A 153 10.30 8.41 -12.32
C PHE A 153 10.95 8.38 -13.70
N LYS A 154 10.72 7.30 -14.47
CA LYS A 154 11.20 7.23 -15.85
C LYS A 154 10.48 8.24 -16.74
N ASP A 155 9.23 8.54 -16.46
CA ASP A 155 8.38 9.51 -17.21
C ASP A 155 8.45 10.95 -16.64
N ASN A 156 9.36 11.22 -15.70
CA ASN A 156 9.45 12.49 -14.98
C ASN A 156 8.18 12.87 -14.20
N GLU A 157 7.36 11.89 -13.85
CA GLU A 157 6.21 12.09 -12.97
C GLU A 157 6.58 11.91 -11.48
N THR A 158 5.74 12.47 -10.60
CA THR A 158 5.97 12.33 -9.15
C THR A 158 5.38 11.02 -8.65
N GLY A 159 6.14 10.26 -7.85
CA GLY A 159 5.64 9.01 -7.28
C GLY A 159 4.38 9.15 -6.42
N LEU A 160 3.97 10.37 -6.05
CA LEU A 160 2.74 10.65 -5.29
C LEU A 160 1.48 10.55 -6.16
N HIS A 161 1.57 10.74 -7.49
CA HIS A 161 0.49 10.45 -8.43
C HIS A 161 -0.05 9.04 -8.25
N VAL A 162 0.84 8.05 -8.29
CA VAL A 162 0.48 6.63 -8.15
C VAL A 162 -0.28 6.35 -6.85
N VAL A 163 0.17 6.98 -5.75
CA VAL A 163 -0.47 6.83 -4.44
C VAL A 163 -1.87 7.44 -4.44
N ARG A 164 -2.03 8.68 -4.94
CA ARG A 164 -3.33 9.36 -5.00
C ARG A 164 -4.32 8.58 -5.86
N MET A 165 -3.91 8.25 -7.10
CA MET A 165 -4.72 7.50 -8.06
C MET A 165 -5.20 6.16 -7.49
N ALA A 166 -4.32 5.41 -6.82
CA ALA A 166 -4.67 4.14 -6.18
C ALA A 166 -5.74 4.32 -5.09
N HIS A 167 -5.63 5.35 -4.26
CA HIS A 167 -6.64 5.66 -3.25
C HIS A 167 -7.97 6.12 -3.88
N TYR A 168 -7.95 6.90 -4.97
CA TYR A 168 -9.17 7.29 -5.70
C TYR A 168 -9.87 6.05 -6.28
N ALA A 169 -9.09 5.12 -6.86
CA ALA A 169 -9.60 3.86 -7.38
C ALA A 169 -10.28 3.03 -6.28
N ARG A 170 -9.68 2.96 -5.08
CA ARG A 170 -10.28 2.31 -3.90
C ARG A 170 -11.63 2.91 -3.53
N VAL A 171 -11.71 4.24 -3.43
CA VAL A 171 -12.95 4.95 -3.09
C VAL A 171 -14.03 4.67 -4.13
N LEU A 172 -13.69 4.73 -5.41
CA LEU A 172 -14.63 4.44 -6.49
C LEU A 172 -15.06 2.97 -6.51
N ALA A 173 -14.16 2.03 -6.23
CA ALA A 173 -14.48 0.60 -6.14
C ALA A 173 -15.51 0.32 -5.04
N ARG A 174 -15.34 0.93 -3.86
CA ARG A 174 -16.33 0.85 -2.76
C ARG A 174 -17.69 1.42 -3.17
N ALA A 175 -17.70 2.59 -3.81
CA ALA A 175 -18.90 3.20 -4.32
C ALA A 175 -19.58 2.35 -5.40
N ALA A 176 -18.81 1.58 -6.17
CA ALA A 176 -19.29 0.61 -7.15
C ALA A 176 -19.73 -0.74 -6.54
N GLY A 177 -19.75 -0.86 -5.21
CA GLY A 177 -20.25 -2.04 -4.48
C GLY A 177 -19.23 -3.13 -4.22
N TRP A 178 -17.93 -2.87 -4.38
CA TRP A 178 -16.90 -3.83 -3.98
C TRP A 178 -16.78 -3.92 -2.45
N SER A 179 -16.38 -5.12 -1.96
CA SER A 179 -16.04 -5.27 -0.55
C SER A 179 -14.78 -4.47 -0.20
N GLU A 180 -14.60 -4.10 1.08
CA GLU A 180 -13.39 -3.42 1.55
C GLU A 180 -12.12 -4.17 1.12
N ALA A 181 -12.07 -5.49 1.32
CA ALA A 181 -10.91 -6.31 0.95
C ALA A 181 -10.61 -6.27 -0.56
N ALA A 182 -11.64 -6.28 -1.42
CA ALA A 182 -11.45 -6.19 -2.86
C ALA A 182 -11.02 -4.78 -3.29
N ALA A 183 -11.55 -3.74 -2.65
CA ALA A 183 -11.15 -2.36 -2.89
C ALA A 183 -9.72 -2.09 -2.41
N ASP A 184 -9.30 -2.69 -1.29
CA ASP A 184 -7.92 -2.65 -0.81
C ASP A 184 -6.97 -3.35 -1.79
N GLU A 185 -7.35 -4.53 -2.31
CA GLU A 185 -6.54 -5.24 -3.31
C GLU A 185 -6.40 -4.43 -4.61
N LEU A 186 -7.45 -3.70 -5.02
CA LEU A 186 -7.37 -2.77 -6.15
C LEU A 186 -6.39 -1.63 -5.87
N CYS A 187 -6.45 -1.04 -4.68
CA CYS A 187 -5.52 0.01 -4.24
C CYS A 187 -4.07 -0.46 -4.29
N ASP A 188 -3.82 -1.70 -3.85
CA ASP A 188 -2.49 -2.31 -3.86
C ASP A 188 -1.99 -2.66 -5.27
N ALA A 189 -2.90 -2.99 -6.21
CA ALA A 189 -2.58 -3.38 -7.58
C ALA A 189 -2.41 -2.18 -8.54
N ALA A 190 -3.21 -1.12 -8.36
CA ALA A 190 -3.27 0.03 -9.24
C ALA A 190 -1.92 0.74 -9.48
N PRO A 191 -0.98 0.80 -8.52
CA PRO A 191 0.35 1.38 -8.75
C PRO A 191 1.13 0.79 -9.93
N MET A 192 0.80 -0.41 -10.37
CA MET A 192 1.50 -1.08 -11.47
C MET A 192 0.88 -0.82 -12.85
N HIS A 193 -0.15 0.04 -12.98
CA HIS A 193 -0.84 0.27 -14.26
C HIS A 193 0.14 0.66 -15.37
N ASP A 194 1.10 1.49 -15.07
CA ASP A 194 2.07 2.07 -16.00
C ASP A 194 3.48 1.47 -15.91
N VAL A 195 3.65 0.32 -15.23
CA VAL A 195 4.97 -0.33 -15.10
C VAL A 195 5.62 -0.64 -16.45
N GLY A 196 4.83 -0.80 -17.49
CA GLY A 196 5.29 -1.06 -18.84
C GLY A 196 6.00 0.11 -19.53
N LYS A 197 5.87 1.34 -19.02
CA LYS A 197 6.66 2.49 -19.47
C LYS A 197 8.18 2.25 -19.34
N ILE A 198 8.58 1.32 -18.47
CA ILE A 198 9.97 0.85 -18.37
C ILE A 198 10.47 0.30 -19.71
N GLY A 199 9.62 -0.35 -20.49
CA GLY A 199 9.93 -0.91 -21.81
C GLY A 199 9.96 0.11 -22.94
N ILE A 200 9.42 1.30 -22.77
CA ILE A 200 9.40 2.35 -23.80
C ILE A 200 10.78 3.02 -23.92
N PRO A 201 11.32 3.22 -25.14
CA PRO A 201 12.58 3.92 -25.34
C PRO A 201 12.56 5.38 -24.82
N ASP A 202 13.64 5.82 -24.19
CA ASP A 202 13.70 7.15 -23.54
C ASP A 202 13.46 8.31 -24.51
N HIS A 203 13.89 8.17 -25.79
CA HIS A 203 13.70 9.20 -26.80
C HIS A 203 12.23 9.38 -27.22
N ILE A 204 11.37 8.38 -26.96
CA ILE A 204 9.93 8.44 -27.15
C ILE A 204 9.27 8.94 -25.86
N LEU A 205 9.54 8.28 -24.73
CA LEU A 205 8.89 8.56 -23.45
C LEU A 205 9.15 10.00 -22.97
N ARG A 206 10.39 10.49 -23.15
CA ARG A 206 10.82 11.83 -22.71
C ARG A 206 10.94 12.84 -23.83
N LYS A 207 10.27 12.62 -24.96
CA LYS A 207 10.36 13.51 -26.10
C LYS A 207 9.83 14.90 -25.76
N PRO A 208 10.61 15.98 -25.96
CA PRO A 208 10.14 17.34 -25.73
C PRO A 208 9.30 17.80 -26.91
N GLY A 209 8.07 17.33 -27.06
CA GLY A 209 7.16 17.67 -28.15
C GLY A 209 6.20 16.53 -28.50
N PRO A 210 5.31 16.72 -29.46
CA PRO A 210 4.34 15.69 -29.87
C PRO A 210 5.03 14.47 -30.46
N LEU A 211 4.48 13.28 -30.16
CA LEU A 211 4.90 12.02 -30.76
C LEU A 211 4.44 11.96 -32.23
N THR A 212 5.26 11.34 -33.09
CA THR A 212 4.85 10.95 -34.45
C THR A 212 3.91 9.73 -34.37
N ASP A 213 3.26 9.39 -35.50
CA ASP A 213 2.38 8.22 -35.56
C ASP A 213 3.13 6.92 -35.21
N ASP A 214 4.36 6.74 -35.70
CA ASP A 214 5.19 5.57 -35.39
C ASP A 214 5.59 5.52 -33.92
N GLU A 215 5.94 6.67 -33.31
CA GLU A 215 6.24 6.78 -31.90
C GLU A 215 5.00 6.48 -31.03
N TRP A 216 3.81 6.91 -31.48
CA TRP A 216 2.54 6.55 -30.83
C TRP A 216 2.26 5.05 -30.89
N VAL A 217 2.57 4.39 -31.99
CA VAL A 217 2.46 2.93 -32.08
C VAL A 217 3.32 2.27 -31.00
N GLU A 218 4.54 2.73 -30.79
CA GLU A 218 5.41 2.19 -29.75
C GLU A 218 4.92 2.58 -28.34
N MET A 219 4.52 3.83 -28.11
CA MET A 219 4.00 4.28 -26.81
C MET A 219 2.80 3.44 -26.36
N ARG A 220 1.86 3.15 -27.27
CA ARG A 220 0.67 2.32 -26.99
C ARG A 220 0.97 0.87 -26.69
N ARG A 221 2.24 0.46 -26.67
CA ARG A 221 2.64 -0.91 -26.28
C ARG A 221 2.92 -1.05 -24.78
N HIS A 222 3.03 0.06 -24.03
CA HIS A 222 3.32 -0.04 -22.59
C HIS A 222 2.30 -0.89 -21.82
N PRO A 223 0.98 -0.96 -22.12
CA PRO A 223 0.07 -1.88 -21.44
C PRO A 223 0.46 -3.36 -21.64
N ILE A 224 0.92 -3.71 -22.84
CA ILE A 224 1.40 -5.07 -23.14
C ILE A 224 2.73 -5.33 -22.41
N TYR A 225 3.67 -4.40 -22.48
CA TYR A 225 4.93 -4.51 -21.74
C TYR A 225 4.70 -4.60 -20.22
N GLY A 226 3.72 -3.87 -19.69
CA GLY A 226 3.33 -3.94 -18.29
C GLY A 226 2.82 -5.33 -17.92
N ALA A 227 1.95 -5.89 -18.75
CA ALA A 227 1.44 -7.24 -18.56
C ALA A 227 2.54 -8.31 -18.64
N ASP A 228 3.53 -8.13 -19.52
CA ASP A 228 4.68 -9.04 -19.67
C ASP A 228 5.64 -8.92 -18.47
N ILE A 229 5.89 -7.70 -17.96
CA ILE A 229 6.71 -7.46 -16.76
C ILE A 229 6.06 -8.09 -15.53
N ILE A 230 4.74 -7.93 -15.36
CA ILE A 230 4.00 -8.52 -14.23
C ILE A 230 3.94 -10.04 -14.37
N GLY A 231 3.80 -10.52 -15.58
CA GLY A 231 3.72 -11.96 -15.92
C GLY A 231 2.44 -12.62 -15.44
N GLU A 232 2.34 -13.93 -15.69
CA GLU A 232 1.26 -14.75 -15.16
C GLU A 232 1.61 -15.27 -13.77
N HIS A 233 0.72 -15.09 -12.81
CA HIS A 233 0.97 -15.48 -11.43
C HIS A 233 -0.30 -16.02 -10.74
N ARG A 234 -0.10 -16.83 -9.68
CA ARG A 234 -1.22 -17.37 -8.87
C ARG A 234 -1.78 -16.33 -7.88
N SER A 235 -1.03 -15.29 -7.56
CA SER A 235 -1.48 -14.19 -6.68
C SER A 235 -2.62 -13.43 -7.33
N SER A 236 -3.74 -13.23 -6.62
CA SER A 236 -4.86 -12.39 -7.04
C SER A 236 -4.41 -10.97 -7.32
N LEU A 237 -3.58 -10.41 -6.46
CA LEU A 237 -3.01 -9.07 -6.58
C LEU A 237 -2.26 -8.88 -7.90
N LEU A 238 -1.34 -9.80 -8.27
CA LEU A 238 -0.59 -9.67 -9.53
C LEU A 238 -1.47 -9.92 -10.76
N ARG A 239 -2.47 -10.81 -10.66
CA ARG A 239 -3.46 -10.97 -11.75
C ARG A 239 -4.27 -9.69 -11.95
N LEU A 240 -4.69 -9.06 -10.84
CA LEU A 240 -5.43 -7.80 -10.88
C LEU A 240 -4.57 -6.67 -11.47
N ALA A 241 -3.31 -6.55 -11.03
CA ALA A 241 -2.36 -5.58 -11.58
C ALA A 241 -2.15 -5.77 -13.09
N ARG A 242 -2.03 -7.03 -13.56
CA ARG A 242 -1.90 -7.35 -14.99
C ARG A 242 -3.14 -6.94 -15.79
N VAL A 243 -4.33 -7.18 -15.24
CA VAL A 243 -5.61 -6.76 -15.85
C VAL A 243 -5.69 -5.25 -15.95
N ILE A 244 -5.29 -4.53 -14.91
CA ILE A 244 -5.26 -3.07 -14.89
C ILE A 244 -4.25 -2.56 -15.93
N ALA A 245 -3.03 -3.06 -15.94
CA ALA A 245 -1.99 -2.65 -16.89
C ALA A 245 -2.44 -2.83 -18.35
N LEU A 246 -3.14 -3.92 -18.66
CA LEU A 246 -3.66 -4.17 -20.02
C LEU A 246 -4.85 -3.29 -20.39
N GLY A 247 -5.69 -2.88 -19.43
CA GLY A 247 -6.98 -2.32 -19.76
C GLY A 247 -7.21 -0.86 -19.39
N HIS A 248 -6.30 -0.20 -18.68
CA HIS A 248 -6.53 1.17 -18.18
C HIS A 248 -6.60 2.24 -19.29
N HIS A 249 -6.12 1.94 -20.49
CA HIS A 249 -6.25 2.77 -21.68
C HIS A 249 -7.32 2.32 -22.67
N GLU A 250 -8.07 1.27 -22.35
CA GLU A 250 -9.28 0.94 -23.09
C GLU A 250 -10.35 2.01 -22.86
N LYS A 251 -11.13 2.31 -23.87
CA LYS A 251 -12.19 3.32 -23.82
C LYS A 251 -13.55 2.66 -23.97
N TRP A 252 -14.54 3.18 -23.24
CA TRP A 252 -15.89 2.62 -23.24
C TRP A 252 -16.49 2.43 -24.63
N ASP A 253 -16.17 3.33 -25.56
CA ASP A 253 -16.63 3.30 -26.97
C ASP A 253 -15.83 2.37 -27.88
N GLY A 254 -14.80 1.69 -27.37
CA GLY A 254 -13.93 0.78 -28.14
C GLY A 254 -12.83 1.46 -28.95
N THR A 255 -12.62 2.78 -28.78
CA THR A 255 -11.54 3.50 -29.47
C THR A 255 -10.22 3.48 -28.70
N GLY A 256 -10.18 2.77 -27.57
CA GLY A 256 -9.00 2.60 -26.72
C GLY A 256 -7.97 1.62 -27.27
N TYR A 257 -6.99 1.29 -26.46
CA TYR A 257 -5.92 0.35 -26.79
C TYR A 257 -5.52 -0.47 -25.55
N PRO A 258 -4.84 -1.63 -25.67
CA PRO A 258 -4.26 -2.19 -26.89
C PRO A 258 -5.22 -3.06 -27.72
N TYR A 259 -6.37 -3.47 -27.17
CA TYR A 259 -7.26 -4.43 -27.83
C TYR A 259 -8.53 -3.83 -28.42
N GLY A 260 -8.84 -2.57 -28.11
CA GLY A 260 -10.08 -1.91 -28.52
C GLY A 260 -11.32 -2.54 -27.89
N LEU A 261 -11.22 -2.96 -26.63
CA LEU A 261 -12.36 -3.48 -25.89
C LEU A 261 -13.38 -2.36 -25.65
N ALA A 262 -14.70 -2.72 -25.70
CA ALA A 262 -15.78 -1.77 -25.54
C ALA A 262 -16.71 -2.14 -24.40
N GLY A 263 -17.28 -1.15 -23.73
CA GLY A 263 -18.28 -1.31 -22.69
C GLY A 263 -17.84 -2.24 -21.58
N GLU A 264 -18.68 -3.19 -21.21
CA GLU A 264 -18.43 -4.15 -20.13
C GLU A 264 -17.40 -5.23 -20.49
N ALA A 265 -16.96 -5.32 -21.73
CA ALA A 265 -15.82 -6.17 -22.10
C ALA A 265 -14.51 -5.67 -21.50
N ILE A 266 -14.43 -4.37 -21.16
CA ILE A 266 -13.33 -3.81 -20.38
C ILE A 266 -13.48 -4.26 -18.92
N PRO A 267 -12.48 -4.90 -18.31
CA PRO A 267 -12.55 -5.29 -16.90
C PRO A 267 -12.89 -4.11 -15.98
N LEU A 268 -13.79 -4.32 -15.01
CA LEU A 268 -14.26 -3.25 -14.13
C LEU A 268 -13.11 -2.54 -13.39
N ALA A 269 -12.08 -3.28 -12.96
CA ALA A 269 -10.89 -2.72 -12.34
C ALA A 269 -10.19 -1.68 -13.24
N ALA A 270 -10.05 -1.99 -14.53
CA ALA A 270 -9.42 -1.11 -15.49
C ALA A 270 -10.28 0.16 -15.74
N ARG A 271 -11.62 0.01 -15.84
CA ARG A 271 -12.55 1.15 -15.96
C ARG A 271 -12.48 2.09 -14.76
N ILE A 272 -12.34 1.54 -13.54
CA ILE A 272 -12.17 2.31 -12.29
C ILE A 272 -10.86 3.07 -12.30
N VAL A 273 -9.75 2.38 -12.64
CA VAL A 273 -8.41 2.97 -12.65
C VAL A 273 -8.31 4.06 -13.71
N ALA A 274 -8.88 3.88 -14.90
CA ALA A 274 -8.89 4.89 -15.97
C ALA A 274 -9.51 6.25 -15.51
N ILE A 275 -10.60 6.22 -14.73
CA ILE A 275 -11.21 7.45 -14.19
C ILE A 275 -10.29 8.09 -13.14
N ALA A 276 -9.74 7.29 -12.23
CA ALA A 276 -8.88 7.76 -11.16
C ALA A 276 -7.58 8.37 -11.70
N ASP A 277 -6.97 7.72 -12.68
CA ASP A 277 -5.74 8.15 -13.35
C ASP A 277 -5.92 9.47 -14.07
N VAL A 278 -6.92 9.56 -14.97
CA VAL A 278 -7.20 10.79 -15.71
C VAL A 278 -7.54 11.95 -14.76
N PHE A 279 -8.31 11.72 -13.70
CA PHE A 279 -8.62 12.77 -12.74
C PHE A 279 -7.39 13.30 -12.02
N ASP A 280 -6.48 12.42 -11.57
CA ASP A 280 -5.23 12.85 -10.92
C ASP A 280 -4.32 13.57 -11.91
N ALA A 281 -4.17 13.04 -13.12
CA ALA A 281 -3.38 13.66 -14.20
C ALA A 281 -3.86 15.06 -14.57
N LEU A 282 -5.16 15.33 -14.50
CA LEU A 282 -5.72 16.66 -14.78
C LEU A 282 -5.53 17.62 -13.60
N THR A 283 -5.74 17.16 -12.38
CA THR A 283 -5.79 18.01 -11.18
C THR A 283 -4.44 18.19 -10.49
N THR A 284 -3.37 17.58 -11.02
CA THR A 284 -2.00 17.70 -10.49
C THR A 284 -1.14 18.59 -11.38
N VAL A 285 -0.24 19.38 -10.76
CA VAL A 285 0.74 20.19 -11.47
C VAL A 285 1.82 19.25 -12.03
N ARG A 286 2.08 19.34 -13.34
CA ARG A 286 3.17 18.64 -14.02
C ARG A 286 4.21 19.65 -14.52
N PRO A 287 5.48 19.28 -14.78
CA PRO A 287 6.54 20.22 -15.18
C PRO A 287 6.18 21.12 -16.38
N TYR A 288 5.31 20.63 -17.26
CA TYR A 288 4.92 21.32 -18.49
C TYR A 288 3.45 21.73 -18.53
N LYS A 289 2.66 21.51 -17.42
CA LYS A 289 1.21 21.73 -17.43
C LYS A 289 0.71 22.24 -16.08
N LYS A 290 -0.06 23.33 -16.11
CA LYS A 290 -0.81 23.78 -14.91
C LYS A 290 -1.94 22.80 -14.61
N ALA A 291 -2.17 22.56 -13.32
CA ALA A 291 -3.33 21.78 -12.88
C ALA A 291 -4.64 22.46 -13.34
N TRP A 292 -5.58 21.64 -13.76
CA TRP A 292 -6.95 22.09 -13.99
C TRP A 292 -7.66 22.33 -12.66
N THR A 293 -8.75 23.11 -12.72
CA THR A 293 -9.67 23.14 -11.57
C THR A 293 -10.38 21.79 -11.42
N VAL A 294 -10.85 21.51 -10.23
CA VAL A 294 -11.63 20.28 -9.97
C VAL A 294 -12.89 20.28 -10.82
N GLU A 295 -13.53 21.45 -10.95
CA GLU A 295 -14.74 21.66 -11.74
C GLU A 295 -14.52 21.32 -13.22
N ASP A 296 -13.40 21.77 -13.81
CA ASP A 296 -13.06 21.47 -15.21
C ASP A 296 -12.76 19.98 -15.42
N ALA A 297 -12.04 19.35 -14.49
CA ALA A 297 -11.75 17.92 -14.54
C ALA A 297 -13.04 17.08 -14.43
N VAL A 298 -13.94 17.43 -13.52
CA VAL A 298 -15.26 16.78 -13.39
C VAL A 298 -16.12 16.98 -14.64
N ALA A 299 -16.13 18.19 -15.21
CA ALA A 299 -16.85 18.48 -16.44
C ALA A 299 -16.35 17.62 -17.61
N LEU A 300 -15.03 17.38 -17.70
CA LEU A 300 -14.45 16.47 -18.69
C LEU A 300 -14.92 15.03 -18.46
N LEU A 301 -14.83 14.50 -17.23
CA LEU A 301 -15.30 13.15 -16.93
C LEU A 301 -16.75 12.95 -17.30
N GLN A 302 -17.62 13.91 -16.98
CA GLN A 302 -19.04 13.87 -17.30
C GLN A 302 -19.32 13.96 -18.80
N ARG A 303 -18.60 14.82 -19.54
CA ARG A 303 -18.75 14.96 -20.99
C ARG A 303 -18.34 13.71 -21.75
N ASP A 304 -17.30 13.02 -21.25
CA ASP A 304 -16.72 11.85 -21.91
C ASP A 304 -17.26 10.52 -21.31
N ALA A 305 -18.27 10.58 -20.43
CA ALA A 305 -19.05 9.43 -19.98
C ALA A 305 -19.78 8.77 -21.17
N GLY A 306 -19.65 7.46 -21.30
CA GLY A 306 -20.18 6.69 -22.44
C GLY A 306 -19.29 6.74 -23.69
N LYS A 307 -18.16 7.47 -23.66
CA LYS A 307 -17.11 7.49 -24.69
C LYS A 307 -15.81 6.94 -24.16
N HIS A 308 -15.09 7.73 -23.39
CA HIS A 308 -13.86 7.32 -22.74
C HIS A 308 -14.19 6.49 -21.48
N PHE A 309 -15.08 6.99 -20.62
CA PHE A 309 -15.36 6.43 -19.31
C PHE A 309 -16.68 5.67 -19.25
N ASP A 310 -16.74 4.70 -18.37
CA ASP A 310 -17.97 4.01 -18.01
C ASP A 310 -19.01 5.02 -17.48
N PRO A 311 -20.17 5.14 -18.15
CA PRO A 311 -21.19 6.12 -17.76
C PRO A 311 -21.83 5.82 -16.40
N THR A 312 -21.70 4.61 -15.87
CA THR A 312 -22.23 4.25 -14.54
C THR A 312 -21.25 4.61 -13.42
N LEU A 313 -19.95 4.59 -13.68
CA LEU A 313 -18.90 4.91 -12.69
C LEU A 313 -18.68 6.40 -12.51
N VAL A 314 -18.84 7.21 -13.56
CA VAL A 314 -18.60 8.67 -13.48
C VAL A 314 -19.49 9.34 -12.42
N PRO A 315 -20.81 9.12 -12.35
CA PRO A 315 -21.65 9.69 -11.30
C PRO A 315 -21.24 9.23 -9.89
N LEU A 316 -20.81 7.96 -9.74
CA LEU A 316 -20.33 7.44 -8.46
C LEU A 316 -19.04 8.16 -8.03
N PHE A 317 -18.09 8.37 -8.95
CA PHE A 317 -16.87 9.11 -8.67
C PHE A 317 -17.17 10.56 -8.24
N VAL A 318 -18.05 11.24 -8.94
CA VAL A 318 -18.44 12.62 -8.61
C VAL A 318 -19.10 12.69 -7.23
N ALA A 319 -19.91 11.72 -6.85
CA ALA A 319 -20.51 11.66 -5.53
C ALA A 319 -19.47 11.50 -4.40
N GLN A 320 -18.32 10.92 -4.69
CA GLN A 320 -17.21 10.70 -3.73
C GLN A 320 -16.16 11.82 -3.73
N LEU A 321 -16.36 12.91 -4.48
CA LEU A 321 -15.40 14.02 -4.53
C LEU A 321 -14.95 14.55 -3.16
N PRO A 322 -15.80 14.68 -2.13
CA PRO A 322 -15.36 15.14 -0.83
C PRO A 322 -14.24 14.27 -0.24
N GLU A 323 -14.36 12.94 -0.31
CA GLU A 323 -13.33 12.01 0.17
C GLU A 323 -12.08 12.04 -0.73
N ILE A 324 -12.27 12.08 -2.05
CA ILE A 324 -11.18 12.16 -3.04
C ILE A 324 -10.33 13.42 -2.83
N LEU A 325 -10.94 14.56 -2.55
CA LEU A 325 -10.21 15.81 -2.30
C LEU A 325 -9.42 15.78 -0.99
N VAL A 326 -9.93 15.11 0.05
CA VAL A 326 -9.15 14.86 1.28
C VAL A 326 -7.90 14.04 1.00
N ILE A 327 -8.02 13.00 0.18
CA ILE A 327 -6.88 12.17 -0.24
C ILE A 327 -5.88 13.01 -1.04
N ARG A 328 -6.35 13.77 -2.03
CA ARG A 328 -5.51 14.67 -2.82
C ARG A 328 -4.69 15.62 -1.95
N ASP A 329 -5.34 16.26 -0.97
CA ASP A 329 -4.69 17.24 -0.11
C ASP A 329 -3.70 16.57 0.87
N ARG A 330 -3.99 15.35 1.30
CA ARG A 330 -3.09 14.55 2.16
C ARG A 330 -1.79 14.15 1.46
N TYR A 331 -1.87 13.80 0.17
CA TYR A 331 -0.73 13.34 -0.63
C TYR A 331 -0.29 14.42 -1.65
N ARG A 332 -0.37 15.69 -1.27
CA ARG A 332 0.07 16.80 -2.14
C ARG A 332 1.57 16.76 -2.33
N ASP A 333 2.03 16.96 -3.58
CA ASP A 333 3.44 17.10 -3.89
C ASP A 333 4.01 18.34 -3.16
N ALA A 334 5.16 18.17 -2.48
CA ALA A 334 5.84 19.31 -1.87
C ALA A 334 6.31 20.27 -2.96
N HIS A 335 5.92 21.54 -2.87
CA HIS A 335 6.39 22.57 -3.81
C HIS A 335 7.93 22.62 -3.80
N PRO A 336 8.61 22.72 -4.97
CA PRO A 336 10.09 22.83 -5.05
C PRO A 336 10.68 23.97 -4.23
N GLU A 337 9.90 25.01 -3.96
CA GLU A 337 10.33 26.16 -3.14
C GLU A 337 10.55 25.82 -1.65
N SER A 338 10.00 24.71 -1.16
CA SER A 338 10.18 24.27 0.25
C SER A 338 11.47 23.46 0.47
N MET A 339 12.16 23.04 -0.59
CA MET A 339 13.35 22.16 -0.51
C MET A 339 14.69 22.90 -0.63
N GLY A 340 14.74 24.22 -0.62
CA GLY A 340 15.98 25.00 -0.48
C GLY A 340 17.06 24.75 -1.53
N VAL A 341 16.73 24.17 -2.70
CA VAL A 341 17.68 23.98 -3.79
C VAL A 341 17.61 25.20 -4.70
N SER A 342 18.60 26.08 -4.58
CA SER A 342 18.81 27.22 -5.47
C SER A 342 18.92 26.74 -6.92
N ALA A 343 17.90 27.03 -7.72
CA ALA A 343 17.94 26.80 -9.15
C ALA A 343 18.90 27.80 -9.81
N ALA A 344 19.89 27.29 -10.55
CA ALA A 344 20.69 28.13 -11.45
C ALA A 344 19.81 28.70 -12.55
N PRO A 345 20.05 29.95 -13.00
CA PRO A 345 19.19 30.61 -13.99
C PRO A 345 19.32 29.95 -15.39
N ALA A 346 18.25 29.27 -15.81
CA ALA A 346 18.12 28.81 -17.19
C ALA A 346 17.83 29.99 -18.10
N GLY A 347 18.63 30.13 -19.18
CA GLY A 347 18.51 31.18 -20.17
C GLY A 347 17.12 31.18 -20.84
N ALA A 348 16.59 32.38 -21.04
CA ALA A 348 15.31 32.64 -21.66
C ALA A 348 15.22 32.11 -23.10
N ALA A 349 14.30 31.18 -23.35
CA ALA A 349 13.83 30.82 -24.69
C ALA A 349 12.57 31.65 -25.03
N PRO A 350 12.36 32.03 -26.30
CA PRO A 350 11.29 32.95 -26.70
C PRO A 350 9.91 32.31 -26.62
N ALA A 351 8.93 33.08 -26.15
CA ALA A 351 7.53 32.71 -26.03
C ALA A 351 6.91 32.35 -27.39
N SER A 352 6.35 31.15 -27.49
CA SER A 352 5.46 30.74 -28.58
C SER A 352 4.02 31.19 -28.30
N PRO A 353 3.22 31.50 -29.34
CA PRO A 353 1.89 32.07 -29.15
C PRO A 353 0.91 31.06 -28.57
N ALA A 354 0.01 31.56 -27.72
CA ALA A 354 -1.01 30.78 -27.02
C ALA A 354 -1.92 30.03 -28.00
N ALA A 355 -1.96 28.71 -27.86
CA ALA A 355 -2.90 27.82 -28.57
C ALA A 355 -4.31 27.97 -28.02
N ALA A 356 -5.33 27.79 -28.88
CA ALA A 356 -6.74 27.90 -28.52
C ALA A 356 -7.18 26.79 -27.56
N PRO A 357 -8.24 27.00 -26.72
CA PRO A 357 -8.65 26.06 -25.67
C PRO A 357 -9.02 24.64 -26.12
N SER A 358 -9.38 24.43 -27.39
CA SER A 358 -9.73 23.14 -27.99
C SER A 358 -8.51 22.22 -28.20
N ASP A 359 -7.32 22.78 -28.47
CA ASP A 359 -6.11 22.00 -28.77
C ASP A 359 -5.40 21.57 -27.49
N VAL A 360 -5.57 22.33 -26.41
CA VAL A 360 -5.03 22.01 -25.07
C VAL A 360 -5.76 20.82 -24.43
N ALA A 361 -7.07 20.70 -24.67
CA ALA A 361 -7.86 19.56 -24.17
C ALA A 361 -7.49 18.26 -24.89
N ALA A 362 -7.23 18.31 -26.19
CA ALA A 362 -6.79 17.16 -26.98
C ALA A 362 -5.38 16.69 -26.58
N ALA A 363 -4.45 17.62 -26.34
CA ALA A 363 -3.10 17.30 -25.88
C ALA A 363 -3.08 16.78 -24.44
N ALA A 364 -4.00 17.24 -23.58
CA ALA A 364 -4.12 16.76 -22.20
C ALA A 364 -4.70 15.36 -22.12
N ALA A 365 -5.67 15.03 -22.96
CA ALA A 365 -6.21 13.68 -23.10
C ALA A 365 -5.23 12.73 -23.80
N ALA A 366 -4.31 13.25 -24.61
CA ALA A 366 -3.30 12.44 -25.30
C ALA A 366 -2.08 12.09 -24.44
N HIS A 367 -1.85 12.77 -23.31
CA HIS A 367 -0.81 12.42 -22.32
C HIS A 367 -1.33 11.63 -21.12
N ALA A 368 -2.66 11.60 -20.95
CA ALA A 368 -3.36 10.75 -19.97
C ALA A 368 -4.09 9.59 -20.70
N ALA A 369 -3.78 9.39 -21.97
CA ALA A 369 -4.32 8.32 -22.80
C ALA A 369 -3.18 7.42 -23.27
#